data_1cd2d8a7473edc023c98c8711b6f6f2b
#
_entry.id   1cd2d8a7473edc023c98c8711b6f6f2b
#
_cell.length_a   1.000
_cell.length_b   1.000
_cell.length_c   1.000
_cell.angle_alpha   90.00
_cell.angle_beta   90.00
_cell.angle_gamma   90.00
#
_symmetry.space_group_name_H-M   'P 1'
#
loop_
_entity.id
_entity.type
_entity.pdbx_description
1 polymer ?
#
loop_
_entity_poly.entity_id
_entity_poly.type
_entity_poly.pdbx_seq_one_letter_code
_entity_poly.pdbx_strand_id
1 'polypeptide(L)'
;MNDELNILSSSFLAQYKNKQPNWGFSGLGYIVYKRTYARQKEDGTTEEWNETVERCINGAQKIGAQYTKEEAERIYDYVFNLKCNFAGRMLWQLGTSTVDRFGANSLLNCWATAMREPKAFLFLFENLMLGGGVGYSIRREDVHELPKIKKGVNVIHEATKDADYIVPDKREGWVNLLSKVLDAFYVTGKSFSYSTILIRGYGEPIKGFGGKASGPQILIDGIDKITKIFQAREGKKLRSIDVLDICNIIGSVVVAGNVRRSAEIALGDPDDILYLRAKNWGSGKVPNWRAMSNNTIYADSYDHVLEEVWKNGYEINKDSGYANGEPYGFFNLPLSQKFGRIKDGPISQNLLYPTDADNCEMTNPCAEISLANYECCNLSELYLNNITSKEELIDCAKLLYKTQKAIAALPFIHE
;
A
#
# COMPACT_ATOMS: atom_id res chain seq x y z
N MET A 1 0.35 -14.32 30.42
CA MET A 1 0.31 -13.01 29.72
C MET A 1 0.02 -11.98 30.79
N ASN A 2 0.91 -10.99 30.96
CA ASN A 2 0.85 -10.07 32.09
C ASN A 2 -0.41 -9.20 32.03
N ASP A 3 -1.22 -9.24 33.09
CA ASP A 3 -2.41 -8.38 33.29
C ASP A 3 -2.07 -6.87 33.36
N GLU A 4 -0.80 -6.49 33.43
CA GLU A 4 -0.33 -5.10 33.53
C GLU A 4 -0.50 -4.25 32.27
N LEU A 5 -0.88 -4.84 31.14
CA LEU A 5 -1.03 -4.12 29.86
C LEU A 5 -2.48 -3.88 29.43
N ASN A 6 -3.46 -4.43 30.14
CA ASN A 6 -4.87 -4.24 29.80
C ASN A 6 -5.43 -2.98 30.46
N ILE A 7 -5.59 -1.92 29.65
CA ILE A 7 -6.19 -0.67 30.12
C ILE A 7 -7.70 -0.79 30.39
N LEU A 8 -8.37 -1.77 29.75
CA LEU A 8 -9.81 -2.02 29.88
C LEU A 8 -10.08 -3.04 30.98
N SER A 9 -11.01 -2.74 31.90
CA SER A 9 -11.36 -3.67 32.96
C SER A 9 -12.29 -4.77 32.49
N SER A 10 -12.20 -5.96 33.09
CA SER A 10 -13.09 -7.10 32.79
C SER A 10 -14.58 -6.77 33.04
N SER A 11 -14.88 -5.94 34.05
CA SER A 11 -16.26 -5.49 34.31
C SER A 11 -16.80 -4.57 33.22
N PHE A 12 -15.95 -3.73 32.61
CA PHE A 12 -16.34 -2.92 31.45
C PHE A 12 -16.59 -3.81 30.23
N LEU A 13 -15.65 -4.69 29.90
CA LEU A 13 -15.73 -5.58 28.74
C LEU A 13 -16.93 -6.53 28.80
N ALA A 14 -17.32 -6.98 30.00
CA ALA A 14 -18.49 -7.84 30.20
C ALA A 14 -19.79 -7.20 29.69
N GLN A 15 -19.87 -5.87 29.63
CA GLN A 15 -21.06 -5.16 29.13
C GLN A 15 -21.27 -5.35 27.63
N TYR A 16 -20.22 -5.69 26.87
CA TYR A 16 -20.25 -5.86 25.41
C TYR A 16 -20.26 -7.31 24.96
N LYS A 17 -20.06 -8.23 25.89
CA LYS A 17 -20.10 -9.66 25.61
C LYS A 17 -21.47 -10.04 25.06
N ASN A 18 -21.49 -10.77 23.93
CA ASN A 18 -22.71 -11.20 23.23
C ASN A 18 -23.56 -10.06 22.63
N LYS A 19 -23.03 -8.83 22.57
CA LYS A 19 -23.67 -7.73 21.85
C LYS A 19 -23.10 -7.59 20.43
N GLN A 20 -23.92 -7.03 19.55
CA GLN A 20 -23.53 -6.66 18.20
C GLN A 20 -23.91 -5.21 17.97
N PRO A 21 -23.11 -4.43 17.25
CA PRO A 21 -23.51 -3.10 16.81
C PRO A 21 -24.54 -3.19 15.68
N ASN A 22 -25.11 -2.04 15.32
CA ASN A 22 -25.89 -1.94 14.09
C ASN A 22 -24.94 -1.95 12.88
N TRP A 23 -24.70 -3.12 12.29
CA TRP A 23 -23.80 -3.29 11.17
C TRP A 23 -24.19 -2.56 9.89
N GLY A 24 -25.41 -2.09 9.78
CA GLY A 24 -25.93 -1.45 8.57
C GLY A 24 -25.99 -2.42 7.36
N PHE A 25 -26.44 -1.90 6.23
CA PHE A 25 -26.46 -2.62 4.94
C PHE A 25 -26.99 -4.06 5.03
N SER A 26 -28.08 -4.27 5.79
CA SER A 26 -28.68 -5.61 6.02
C SER A 26 -27.69 -6.67 6.53
N GLY A 27 -26.73 -6.27 7.35
CA GLY A 27 -25.72 -7.15 7.95
C GLY A 27 -24.48 -7.41 7.10
N LEU A 28 -24.35 -6.82 5.92
CA LEU A 28 -23.18 -6.98 5.06
C LEU A 28 -21.88 -6.57 5.78
N GLY A 29 -21.94 -5.53 6.63
CA GLY A 29 -20.79 -5.09 7.44
C GLY A 29 -20.22 -6.22 8.31
N TYR A 30 -21.08 -7.02 8.96
CA TYR A 30 -20.66 -8.17 9.75
C TYR A 30 -19.95 -9.24 8.88
N ILE A 31 -20.51 -9.54 7.71
CA ILE A 31 -19.92 -10.54 6.79
C ILE A 31 -18.54 -10.08 6.33
N VAL A 32 -18.39 -8.80 5.98
CA VAL A 32 -17.10 -8.22 5.57
C VAL A 32 -16.10 -8.26 6.73
N TYR A 33 -16.51 -7.87 7.94
CA TYR A 33 -15.70 -7.96 9.14
C TYR A 33 -15.19 -9.39 9.38
N LYS A 34 -16.10 -10.36 9.48
CA LYS A 34 -15.75 -11.77 9.79
C LYS A 34 -14.83 -12.38 8.72
N ARG A 35 -15.07 -12.10 7.46
CA ARG A 35 -14.26 -12.62 6.35
C ARG A 35 -12.87 -12.00 6.27
N THR A 36 -12.74 -10.71 6.62
CA THR A 36 -11.55 -9.93 6.23
C THR A 36 -10.70 -9.51 7.42
N TYR A 37 -11.31 -9.17 8.57
CA TYR A 37 -10.62 -8.50 9.68
C TYR A 37 -10.60 -9.29 10.99
N ALA A 38 -11.56 -10.20 11.20
CA ALA A 38 -11.57 -11.08 12.36
C ALA A 38 -10.37 -12.04 12.29
N ARG A 39 -9.54 -12.04 13.33
CA ARG A 39 -8.36 -12.90 13.38
C ARG A 39 -8.73 -14.30 13.86
N GLN A 40 -7.99 -15.30 13.36
CA GLN A 40 -8.10 -16.65 13.86
C GLN A 40 -7.43 -16.75 15.22
N LYS A 41 -8.12 -17.36 16.19
CA LYS A 41 -7.63 -17.68 17.52
C LYS A 41 -6.92 -19.04 17.53
N GLU A 42 -6.22 -19.35 18.61
CA GLU A 42 -5.49 -20.62 18.76
C GLU A 42 -6.41 -21.85 18.75
N ASP A 43 -7.66 -21.70 19.21
CA ASP A 43 -8.68 -22.74 19.18
C ASP A 43 -9.31 -22.99 17.80
N GLY A 44 -8.86 -22.27 16.78
CA GLY A 44 -9.37 -22.36 15.41
C GLY A 44 -10.61 -21.51 15.12
N THR A 45 -11.22 -20.90 16.14
CA THR A 45 -12.33 -19.94 15.97
C THR A 45 -11.78 -18.57 15.50
N THR A 46 -12.68 -17.66 15.11
CA THR A 46 -12.31 -16.29 14.77
C THR A 46 -12.79 -15.32 15.86
N GLU A 47 -12.09 -14.20 16.00
CA GLU A 47 -12.50 -13.11 16.90
C GLU A 47 -13.95 -12.68 16.65
N GLU A 48 -14.66 -12.34 17.73
CA GLU A 48 -15.87 -11.56 17.68
C GLU A 48 -15.54 -10.05 17.71
N TRP A 49 -16.51 -9.21 17.34
CA TRP A 49 -16.27 -7.77 17.20
C TRP A 49 -15.74 -7.11 18.48
N ASN A 50 -16.32 -7.46 19.62
CA ASN A 50 -15.87 -6.99 20.92
C ASN A 50 -14.40 -7.38 21.21
N GLU A 51 -13.97 -8.58 20.82
CA GLU A 51 -12.60 -9.07 21.01
C GLU A 51 -11.61 -8.31 20.09
N THR A 52 -12.02 -8.03 18.84
CA THR A 52 -11.21 -7.22 17.91
C THR A 52 -11.02 -5.80 18.43
N VAL A 53 -12.11 -5.16 18.91
CA VAL A 53 -12.03 -3.80 19.46
C VAL A 53 -11.12 -3.77 20.69
N GLU A 54 -11.28 -4.73 21.61
CA GLU A 54 -10.42 -4.88 22.79
C GLU A 54 -8.94 -4.99 22.40
N ARG A 55 -8.62 -5.89 21.48
CA ARG A 55 -7.24 -6.07 20.98
C ARG A 55 -6.67 -4.79 20.38
N CYS A 56 -7.47 -4.06 19.60
CA CYS A 56 -7.04 -2.82 18.98
C CYS A 56 -6.77 -1.72 20.01
N ILE A 57 -7.63 -1.54 21.01
CA ILE A 57 -7.45 -0.52 22.05
C ILE A 57 -6.22 -0.85 22.92
N ASN A 58 -6.08 -2.09 23.38
CA ASN A 58 -4.90 -2.53 24.13
C ASN A 58 -3.62 -2.44 23.29
N GLY A 59 -3.71 -2.76 21.99
CA GLY A 59 -2.63 -2.61 21.03
C GLY A 59 -2.23 -1.15 20.81
N ALA A 60 -3.18 -0.24 20.72
CA ALA A 60 -2.94 1.20 20.64
C ALA A 60 -2.23 1.72 21.90
N GLN A 61 -2.68 1.29 23.07
CA GLN A 61 -2.02 1.64 24.34
C GLN A 61 -0.59 1.12 24.39
N LYS A 62 -0.36 -0.14 23.97
CA LYS A 62 0.98 -0.77 23.95
C LYS A 62 1.96 0.00 23.08
N ILE A 63 1.52 0.56 21.95
CA ILE A 63 2.39 1.34 21.03
C ILE A 63 2.49 2.81 21.42
N GLY A 64 1.87 3.26 22.51
CA GLY A 64 2.04 4.60 23.07
C GLY A 64 0.93 5.60 22.79
N ALA A 65 -0.32 5.17 22.56
CA ALA A 65 -1.47 6.08 22.37
C ALA A 65 -1.78 6.92 23.62
N GLN A 66 -1.28 6.53 24.80
CA GLN A 66 -1.41 7.27 26.07
C GLN A 66 -2.87 7.62 26.42
N TYR A 67 -3.77 6.64 26.29
CA TYR A 67 -5.13 6.78 26.79
C TYR A 67 -5.16 6.78 28.32
N THR A 68 -6.01 7.62 28.91
CA THR A 68 -6.48 7.34 30.28
C THR A 68 -7.47 6.17 30.22
N LYS A 69 -7.81 5.61 31.38
CA LYS A 69 -8.79 4.52 31.44
C LYS A 69 -10.15 4.96 30.86
N GLU A 70 -10.60 6.15 31.22
CA GLU A 70 -11.86 6.72 30.75
C GLU A 70 -11.84 6.98 29.23
N GLU A 71 -10.70 7.42 28.69
CA GLU A 71 -10.51 7.59 27.24
C GLU A 71 -10.54 6.24 26.53
N ALA A 72 -9.88 5.22 27.08
CA ALA A 72 -9.89 3.88 26.51
C ALA A 72 -11.30 3.26 26.50
N GLU A 73 -12.08 3.44 27.57
CA GLU A 73 -13.46 2.99 27.63
C GLU A 73 -14.35 3.76 26.62
N ARG A 74 -14.17 5.06 26.46
CA ARG A 74 -14.93 5.85 25.46
C ARG A 74 -14.58 5.46 24.03
N ILE A 75 -13.31 5.37 23.66
CA ILE A 75 -12.94 4.99 22.29
C ILE A 75 -13.37 3.55 21.99
N TYR A 76 -13.36 2.65 22.99
CA TYR A 76 -13.91 1.31 22.84
C TYR A 76 -15.39 1.37 22.48
N ASP A 77 -16.19 2.14 23.25
CA ASP A 77 -17.64 2.30 22.99
C ASP A 77 -17.91 2.90 21.61
N TYR A 78 -17.15 3.92 21.22
CA TYR A 78 -17.32 4.57 19.93
C TYR A 78 -17.01 3.63 18.76
N VAL A 79 -15.91 2.87 18.84
CA VAL A 79 -15.52 1.90 17.80
C VAL A 79 -16.52 0.74 17.80
N PHE A 80 -16.88 0.21 18.97
CA PHE A 80 -17.85 -0.89 19.06
C PHE A 80 -19.19 -0.51 18.41
N ASN A 81 -19.70 0.69 18.66
CA ASN A 81 -20.98 1.18 18.13
C ASN A 81 -20.86 1.81 16.73
N LEU A 82 -19.73 1.65 16.05
CA LEU A 82 -19.48 2.16 14.69
C LEU A 82 -19.75 3.69 14.56
N LYS A 83 -19.35 4.47 15.56
CA LYS A 83 -19.29 5.94 15.48
C LYS A 83 -18.01 6.42 14.84
N CYS A 84 -16.94 5.71 15.12
CA CYS A 84 -15.65 5.84 14.43
C CYS A 84 -14.99 4.46 14.31
N ASN A 85 -13.92 4.37 13.53
CA ASN A 85 -13.20 3.11 13.40
C ASN A 85 -11.73 3.33 13.08
N PHE A 86 -10.93 2.34 13.39
CA PHE A 86 -9.60 2.19 12.85
C PHE A 86 -9.68 1.73 11.40
N ALA A 87 -8.73 2.16 10.57
CA ALA A 87 -8.63 1.62 9.21
C ALA A 87 -8.49 0.08 9.23
N GLY A 88 -8.98 -0.57 8.19
CA GLY A 88 -9.05 -2.03 8.14
C GLY A 88 -7.74 -2.74 8.43
N ARG A 89 -6.59 -2.14 8.08
CA ARG A 89 -5.27 -2.66 8.41
C ARG A 89 -5.00 -2.66 9.92
N MET A 90 -5.39 -1.62 10.61
CA MET A 90 -5.26 -1.54 12.07
C MET A 90 -6.16 -2.56 12.75
N LEU A 91 -7.41 -2.71 12.28
CA LEU A 91 -8.30 -3.78 12.75
C LEU A 91 -7.67 -5.16 12.61
N TRP A 92 -6.88 -5.38 11.58
CA TRP A 92 -6.25 -6.67 11.34
C TRP A 92 -4.94 -6.86 12.10
N GLN A 93 -4.09 -5.83 12.23
CA GLN A 93 -2.72 -5.99 12.73
C GLN A 93 -2.45 -5.38 14.11
N LEU A 94 -3.20 -4.34 14.51
CA LEU A 94 -2.94 -3.66 15.79
C LEU A 94 -3.12 -4.63 16.96
N GLY A 95 -2.15 -4.62 17.88
CA GLY A 95 -2.11 -5.54 19.01
C GLY A 95 -1.57 -6.94 18.69
N THR A 96 -0.96 -7.15 17.52
CA THR A 96 -0.36 -8.44 17.14
C THR A 96 1.16 -8.37 17.09
N SER A 97 1.81 -9.54 17.09
CA SER A 97 3.28 -9.67 16.93
C SER A 97 3.80 -9.14 15.58
N THR A 98 2.94 -8.95 14.60
CA THR A 98 3.31 -8.32 13.33
C THR A 98 3.75 -6.87 13.53
N VAL A 99 3.08 -6.15 14.44
CA VAL A 99 3.46 -4.77 14.79
C VAL A 99 4.81 -4.74 15.49
N ASP A 100 5.05 -5.68 16.41
CA ASP A 100 6.35 -5.78 17.11
C ASP A 100 7.52 -6.03 16.13
N ARG A 101 7.24 -6.74 15.02
CA ARG A 101 8.24 -7.09 14.01
C ARG A 101 8.46 -6.01 12.94
N PHE A 102 7.41 -5.34 12.50
CA PHE A 102 7.46 -4.46 11.33
C PHE A 102 7.15 -2.99 11.63
N GLY A 103 6.93 -2.66 12.89
CA GLY A 103 6.68 -1.29 13.33
C GLY A 103 5.55 -0.61 12.56
N ALA A 104 5.79 0.66 12.20
CA ALA A 104 4.84 1.52 11.50
C ALA A 104 4.35 0.91 10.17
N ASN A 105 5.23 0.27 9.40
CA ASN A 105 4.90 -0.29 8.09
C ASN A 105 3.79 -1.35 8.13
N SER A 106 3.56 -2.00 9.27
CA SER A 106 2.47 -2.96 9.45
C SER A 106 1.10 -2.31 9.60
N LEU A 107 1.04 -1.03 9.97
CA LEU A 107 -0.19 -0.31 10.32
C LEU A 107 -0.53 0.82 9.35
N LEU A 108 0.48 1.41 8.68
CA LEU A 108 0.29 2.48 7.72
C LEU A 108 -0.43 1.99 6.45
N ASN A 109 -1.31 2.81 5.91
CA ASN A 109 -2.19 2.41 4.82
C ASN A 109 -1.55 2.52 3.45
N CYS A 110 -0.95 3.68 3.15
CA CYS A 110 -0.43 3.99 1.83
C CYS A 110 0.91 4.71 1.90
N TRP A 111 1.60 4.68 0.75
CA TRP A 111 2.93 5.22 0.57
C TRP A 111 3.04 5.90 -0.79
N ALA A 112 4.10 6.68 -0.99
CA ALA A 112 4.42 7.25 -2.29
C ALA A 112 5.93 7.22 -2.54
N THR A 113 6.34 7.05 -3.80
CA THR A 113 7.74 7.10 -4.20
C THR A 113 7.92 7.56 -5.63
N ALA A 114 8.97 8.37 -5.89
CA ALA A 114 9.39 8.69 -7.25
C ALA A 114 10.38 7.63 -7.76
N MET A 115 10.20 7.15 -8.97
CA MET A 115 11.04 6.11 -9.56
C MET A 115 12.34 6.68 -10.13
N ARG A 116 13.16 7.30 -9.23
CA ARG A 116 14.44 7.97 -9.55
C ARG A 116 15.65 7.07 -9.32
N GLU A 117 15.53 6.06 -8.50
CA GLU A 117 16.64 5.22 -8.06
C GLU A 117 16.20 3.75 -7.91
N PRO A 118 17.13 2.80 -8.05
CA PRO A 118 16.77 1.36 -7.99
C PRO A 118 16.10 0.95 -6.69
N LYS A 119 16.42 1.57 -5.56
CA LYS A 119 15.79 1.23 -4.28
C LYS A 119 14.29 1.56 -4.22
N ALA A 120 13.78 2.45 -5.09
CA ALA A 120 12.36 2.74 -5.17
C ALA A 120 11.52 1.49 -5.55
N PHE A 121 12.06 0.58 -6.36
CA PHE A 121 11.42 -0.71 -6.65
C PHE A 121 11.37 -1.62 -5.42
N LEU A 122 12.39 -1.59 -4.56
CA LEU A 122 12.40 -2.36 -3.30
C LEU A 122 11.39 -1.78 -2.31
N PHE A 123 11.36 -0.47 -2.18
CA PHE A 123 10.37 0.24 -1.35
C PHE A 123 8.93 -0.11 -1.76
N LEU A 124 8.64 -0.08 -3.07
CA LEU A 124 7.35 -0.52 -3.61
C LEU A 124 7.05 -1.96 -3.18
N PHE A 125 7.98 -2.90 -3.46
CA PHE A 125 7.76 -4.32 -3.18
C PHE A 125 7.53 -4.60 -1.70
N GLU A 126 8.34 -4.02 -0.81
CA GLU A 126 8.24 -4.22 0.63
C GLU A 126 6.91 -3.75 1.19
N ASN A 127 6.46 -2.55 0.81
CA ASN A 127 5.21 -2.01 1.30
C ASN A 127 3.98 -2.73 0.75
N LEU A 128 4.00 -3.13 -0.52
CA LEU A 128 2.96 -3.98 -1.10
C LEU A 128 2.91 -5.35 -0.41
N MET A 129 4.04 -5.96 -0.10
CA MET A 129 4.10 -7.24 0.61
C MET A 129 3.58 -7.16 2.06
N LEU A 130 3.61 -6.01 2.69
CA LEU A 130 2.94 -5.75 3.97
C LEU A 130 1.46 -5.39 3.79
N GLY A 131 0.98 -5.36 2.54
CA GLY A 131 -0.41 -5.06 2.17
C GLY A 131 -0.68 -3.55 2.10
N GLY A 132 0.33 -2.66 2.08
CA GLY A 132 0.20 -1.23 1.82
C GLY A 132 -0.14 -0.95 0.37
N GLY A 133 -0.72 0.22 0.11
CA GLY A 133 -0.82 0.75 -1.24
C GLY A 133 0.35 1.68 -1.54
N VAL A 134 0.79 1.76 -2.80
CA VAL A 134 1.89 2.65 -3.20
C VAL A 134 1.53 3.44 -4.44
N GLY A 135 1.59 4.77 -4.32
CA GLY A 135 1.59 5.66 -5.48
C GLY A 135 3.03 5.89 -5.96
N TYR A 136 3.24 5.95 -7.28
CA TYR A 136 4.58 6.19 -7.78
C TYR A 136 4.60 7.09 -9.01
N SER A 137 5.58 8.02 -9.00
CA SER A 137 5.84 8.88 -10.15
C SER A 137 6.78 8.21 -11.14
N ILE A 138 6.36 8.17 -12.40
CA ILE A 138 7.15 7.69 -13.54
C ILE A 138 7.30 8.76 -14.61
N ARG A 139 7.29 10.05 -14.21
CA ARG A 139 7.62 11.14 -15.13
C ARG A 139 8.99 10.89 -15.77
N ARG A 140 9.15 11.36 -16.97
CA ARG A 140 10.44 11.23 -17.68
C ARG A 140 11.59 11.81 -16.89
N GLU A 141 11.38 12.93 -16.19
CA GLU A 141 12.40 13.52 -15.31
C GLU A 141 12.82 12.58 -14.20
N ASP A 142 11.87 11.87 -13.55
CA ASP A 142 12.15 10.89 -12.49
C ASP A 142 12.89 9.66 -13.06
N VAL A 143 12.34 9.06 -14.10
CA VAL A 143 12.91 7.84 -14.72
C VAL A 143 14.28 8.10 -15.34
N HIS A 144 14.54 9.33 -15.78
CA HIS A 144 15.85 9.73 -16.33
C HIS A 144 16.97 9.75 -15.28
N GLU A 145 16.68 9.80 -14.00
CA GLU A 145 17.68 9.69 -12.94
C GLU A 145 18.19 8.25 -12.78
N LEU A 146 17.40 7.25 -13.17
CA LEU A 146 17.83 5.85 -13.12
C LEU A 146 19.10 5.63 -13.96
N PRO A 147 20.06 4.82 -13.47
CA PRO A 147 21.27 4.49 -14.25
C PRO A 147 20.94 3.69 -15.52
N LYS A 148 21.87 3.69 -16.46
CA LYS A 148 21.80 2.82 -17.64
C LYS A 148 21.91 1.34 -17.24
N ILE A 149 21.14 0.49 -17.92
CA ILE A 149 21.16 -0.95 -17.71
C ILE A 149 22.49 -1.54 -18.19
N LYS A 150 23.15 -2.34 -17.36
CA LYS A 150 24.36 -3.06 -17.70
C LYS A 150 24.07 -4.10 -18.78
N LYS A 151 25.08 -4.39 -19.62
CA LYS A 151 24.96 -5.35 -20.72
C LYS A 151 25.39 -6.75 -20.29
N GLY A 152 24.82 -7.78 -20.94
CA GLY A 152 25.24 -9.18 -20.80
C GLY A 152 24.88 -9.82 -19.46
N VAL A 153 23.94 -9.24 -18.71
CA VAL A 153 23.49 -9.79 -17.43
C VAL A 153 22.41 -10.84 -17.66
N ASN A 154 22.65 -12.02 -17.06
CA ASN A 154 21.68 -13.12 -17.01
C ASN A 154 21.35 -13.45 -15.55
N VAL A 155 20.07 -13.58 -15.26
CA VAL A 155 19.56 -14.06 -13.97
C VAL A 155 18.79 -15.35 -14.24
N ILE A 156 19.28 -16.47 -13.68
CA ILE A 156 18.82 -17.81 -14.04
C ILE A 156 18.22 -18.49 -12.80
N HIS A 157 17.00 -19.00 -12.93
CA HIS A 157 16.41 -19.86 -11.90
C HIS A 157 16.92 -21.29 -12.06
N GLU A 158 17.44 -21.85 -10.98
CA GLU A 158 17.92 -23.25 -10.92
C GLU A 158 17.33 -23.93 -9.69
N ALA A 159 16.69 -25.09 -9.86
CA ALA A 159 16.11 -25.86 -8.75
C ALA A 159 17.18 -26.68 -8.02
N THR A 160 18.25 -26.03 -7.55
CA THR A 160 19.40 -26.69 -6.92
C THR A 160 19.83 -25.98 -5.63
N LYS A 161 20.60 -26.68 -4.80
CA LYS A 161 21.25 -26.12 -3.61
C LYS A 161 22.55 -25.38 -3.93
N ASP A 162 23.03 -25.48 -5.14
CA ASP A 162 24.32 -24.93 -5.58
C ASP A 162 24.16 -23.57 -6.29
N ALA A 163 22.94 -23.03 -6.36
CA ALA A 163 22.67 -21.71 -6.91
C ALA A 163 23.37 -20.61 -6.08
N ASP A 164 23.81 -19.53 -6.75
CA ASP A 164 24.48 -18.39 -6.11
C ASP A 164 23.64 -17.74 -4.99
N TYR A 165 22.30 -17.83 -5.10
CA TYR A 165 21.39 -17.35 -4.09
C TYR A 165 20.21 -18.30 -3.87
N ILE A 166 20.10 -18.84 -2.66
CA ILE A 166 18.93 -19.62 -2.24
C ILE A 166 17.98 -18.71 -1.51
N VAL A 167 16.78 -18.53 -2.07
CA VAL A 167 15.76 -17.61 -1.54
C VAL A 167 15.16 -18.18 -0.25
N PRO A 168 15.34 -17.51 0.92
CA PRO A 168 14.69 -17.95 2.15
C PRO A 168 13.16 -17.84 2.07
N ASP A 169 12.45 -18.75 2.75
CA ASP A 169 10.97 -18.75 2.82
C ASP A 169 10.44 -17.68 3.76
N LYS A 170 10.69 -16.43 3.41
CA LYS A 170 10.24 -15.24 4.14
C LYS A 170 10.20 -14.03 3.21
N ARG A 171 9.44 -13.00 3.60
CA ARG A 171 9.29 -11.75 2.84
C ARG A 171 10.63 -11.16 2.42
N GLU A 172 11.55 -11.04 3.36
CA GLU A 172 12.89 -10.48 3.15
C GLU A 172 13.68 -11.26 2.08
N GLY A 173 13.45 -12.56 1.96
CA GLY A 173 14.07 -13.39 0.92
C GLY A 173 13.64 -12.97 -0.49
N TRP A 174 12.37 -12.66 -0.68
CA TRP A 174 11.82 -12.21 -1.95
C TRP A 174 12.33 -10.82 -2.32
N VAL A 175 12.34 -9.90 -1.35
CA VAL A 175 12.87 -8.54 -1.54
C VAL A 175 14.36 -8.57 -1.85
N ASN A 176 15.14 -9.39 -1.14
CA ASN A 176 16.57 -9.55 -1.39
C ASN A 176 16.87 -10.15 -2.76
N LEU A 177 16.02 -11.03 -3.28
CA LEU A 177 16.17 -11.52 -4.65
C LEU A 177 16.02 -10.36 -5.66
N LEU A 178 14.99 -9.54 -5.53
CA LEU A 178 14.83 -8.35 -6.37
C LEU A 178 16.01 -7.38 -6.21
N SER A 179 16.52 -7.17 -5.00
CA SER A 179 17.70 -6.34 -4.75
C SER A 179 18.90 -6.84 -5.52
N LYS A 180 19.17 -8.15 -5.51
CA LYS A 180 20.26 -8.77 -6.30
C LYS A 180 20.08 -8.61 -7.81
N VAL A 181 18.85 -8.70 -8.30
CA VAL A 181 18.53 -8.42 -9.71
C VAL A 181 18.86 -6.96 -10.06
N LEU A 182 18.41 -6.01 -9.23
CA LEU A 182 18.71 -4.59 -9.43
C LEU A 182 20.22 -4.31 -9.39
N ASP A 183 20.94 -4.89 -8.42
CA ASP A 183 22.39 -4.75 -8.31
C ASP A 183 23.10 -5.33 -9.55
N ALA A 184 22.66 -6.46 -10.07
CA ALA A 184 23.22 -7.06 -11.29
C ALA A 184 23.05 -6.13 -12.50
N PHE A 185 21.84 -5.58 -12.70
CA PHE A 185 21.56 -4.74 -13.87
C PHE A 185 21.98 -3.27 -13.74
N TYR A 186 22.05 -2.71 -12.55
CA TYR A 186 22.41 -1.30 -12.37
C TYR A 186 23.84 -1.08 -11.89
N VAL A 187 24.39 -1.99 -11.11
CA VAL A 187 25.66 -1.77 -10.40
C VAL A 187 26.77 -2.66 -10.93
N THR A 188 26.65 -3.98 -10.74
CA THR A 188 27.77 -4.92 -10.92
C THR A 188 27.98 -5.38 -12.34
N GLY A 189 26.93 -5.52 -13.14
CA GLY A 189 26.97 -6.15 -14.47
C GLY A 189 27.24 -7.66 -14.41
N LYS A 190 27.13 -8.30 -13.24
CA LYS A 190 27.42 -9.74 -13.05
C LYS A 190 26.15 -10.57 -13.08
N SER A 191 26.18 -11.63 -13.89
CA SER A 191 25.12 -12.64 -13.89
C SER A 191 25.15 -13.47 -12.61
N PHE A 192 24.01 -14.03 -12.24
CA PHE A 192 23.91 -14.96 -11.11
C PHE A 192 22.75 -15.94 -11.29
N SER A 193 22.81 -17.06 -10.57
CA SER A 193 21.70 -18.01 -10.46
C SER A 193 21.01 -17.90 -9.10
N TYR A 194 19.72 -18.26 -9.06
CA TYR A 194 18.97 -18.32 -7.81
C TYR A 194 18.08 -19.57 -7.74
N SER A 195 17.78 -20.00 -6.51
CA SER A 195 16.93 -21.16 -6.25
C SER A 195 15.82 -20.81 -5.29
N THR A 196 14.65 -21.37 -5.53
CA THR A 196 13.44 -21.21 -4.69
C THR A 196 13.08 -22.49 -3.92
N ILE A 197 14.01 -23.44 -3.80
CA ILE A 197 13.78 -24.76 -3.18
C ILE A 197 13.33 -24.69 -1.71
N LEU A 198 13.61 -23.60 -1.00
CA LEU A 198 13.19 -23.40 0.38
C LEU A 198 11.79 -22.78 0.49
N ILE A 199 11.24 -22.21 -0.59
CA ILE A 199 9.96 -21.53 -0.54
C ILE A 199 8.84 -22.58 -0.42
N ARG A 200 7.95 -22.38 0.55
CA ARG A 200 6.79 -23.25 0.78
C ARG A 200 5.90 -23.36 -0.45
N GLY A 201 5.23 -24.51 -0.55
CA GLY A 201 4.32 -24.81 -1.65
C GLY A 201 3.06 -23.97 -1.67
N TYR A 202 2.37 -24.01 -2.80
CA TYR A 202 1.06 -23.38 -2.94
C TYR A 202 0.05 -23.94 -1.91
N GLY A 203 -0.72 -23.06 -1.28
CA GLY A 203 -1.78 -23.43 -0.33
C GLY A 203 -1.32 -23.66 1.10
N GLU A 204 -0.02 -23.72 1.38
CA GLU A 204 0.49 -23.82 2.74
C GLU A 204 0.17 -22.57 3.59
N PRO A 205 -0.06 -22.71 4.92
CA PRO A 205 -0.43 -21.57 5.76
C PRO A 205 0.75 -20.60 5.96
N ILE A 206 0.45 -19.30 5.91
CA ILE A 206 1.41 -18.23 6.25
C ILE A 206 1.26 -17.92 7.74
N LYS A 207 2.21 -18.39 8.56
CA LYS A 207 2.22 -18.14 10.00
C LYS A 207 2.44 -16.65 10.30
N GLY A 208 1.68 -16.11 11.26
CA GLY A 208 1.79 -14.73 11.74
C GLY A 208 1.01 -13.70 10.91
N PHE A 209 1.21 -13.64 9.60
CA PHE A 209 0.46 -12.70 8.73
C PHE A 209 -0.96 -13.21 8.42
N GLY A 210 -1.13 -14.53 8.33
CA GLY A 210 -2.38 -15.20 7.98
C GLY A 210 -2.51 -15.48 6.47
N GLY A 211 -3.44 -16.38 6.12
CA GLY A 211 -3.73 -16.78 4.76
C GLY A 211 -2.85 -17.91 4.23
N LYS A 212 -2.91 -18.16 2.89
CA LYS A 212 -2.25 -19.27 2.21
C LYS A 212 -1.16 -18.76 1.27
N ALA A 213 -0.07 -19.51 1.15
CA ALA A 213 1.05 -19.20 0.27
C ALA A 213 0.68 -19.35 -1.21
N SER A 214 1.27 -18.51 -2.06
CA SER A 214 1.17 -18.58 -3.53
C SER A 214 2.13 -19.60 -4.17
N GLY A 215 3.06 -20.15 -3.38
CA GLY A 215 4.15 -20.96 -3.91
C GLY A 215 5.24 -20.14 -4.61
N PRO A 216 6.32 -20.79 -5.09
CA PRO A 216 7.46 -20.10 -5.69
C PRO A 216 7.25 -19.63 -7.14
N GLN A 217 6.35 -20.27 -7.90
CA GLN A 217 6.25 -20.05 -9.34
C GLN A 217 5.97 -18.60 -9.72
N ILE A 218 5.12 -17.91 -8.96
CA ILE A 218 4.79 -16.52 -9.25
C ILE A 218 5.99 -15.57 -9.09
N LEU A 219 6.88 -15.85 -8.12
CA LEU A 219 8.13 -15.12 -7.96
C LEU A 219 9.08 -15.37 -9.13
N ILE A 220 9.23 -16.63 -9.55
CA ILE A 220 10.07 -17.03 -10.69
C ILE A 220 9.59 -16.31 -11.95
N ASP A 221 8.30 -16.37 -12.25
CA ASP A 221 7.71 -15.73 -13.42
C ASP A 221 7.84 -14.20 -13.38
N GLY A 222 7.72 -13.59 -12.19
CA GLY A 222 7.90 -12.16 -11.99
C GLY A 222 9.35 -11.72 -12.26
N ILE A 223 10.31 -12.41 -11.67
CA ILE A 223 11.75 -12.14 -11.86
C ILE A 223 12.16 -12.34 -13.33
N ASP A 224 11.67 -13.38 -13.99
CA ASP A 224 11.94 -13.63 -15.41
C ASP A 224 11.43 -12.48 -16.30
N LYS A 225 10.19 -12.01 -16.06
CA LYS A 225 9.61 -10.87 -16.79
C LYS A 225 10.40 -9.58 -16.57
N ILE A 226 10.76 -9.27 -15.31
CA ILE A 226 11.57 -8.09 -14.98
C ILE A 226 12.95 -8.19 -15.66
N THR A 227 13.60 -9.34 -15.60
CA THR A 227 14.89 -9.60 -16.26
C THR A 227 14.81 -9.34 -17.76
N LYS A 228 13.76 -9.82 -18.43
CA LYS A 228 13.54 -9.58 -19.87
C LYS A 228 13.36 -8.10 -20.22
N ILE A 229 12.68 -7.32 -19.36
CA ILE A 229 12.56 -5.88 -19.54
C ILE A 229 13.95 -5.23 -19.47
N PHE A 230 14.75 -5.55 -18.47
CA PHE A 230 16.10 -5.03 -18.35
C PHE A 230 16.98 -5.41 -19.54
N GLN A 231 16.97 -6.68 -19.97
CA GLN A 231 17.72 -7.15 -21.13
C GLN A 231 17.34 -6.42 -22.41
N ALA A 232 16.04 -6.13 -22.63
CA ALA A 232 15.60 -5.33 -23.77
C ALA A 232 16.09 -3.87 -23.73
N ARG A 233 16.61 -3.42 -22.61
CA ARG A 233 17.14 -2.07 -22.38
C ARG A 233 18.64 -2.01 -22.15
N GLU A 234 19.37 -3.05 -22.42
CA GLU A 234 20.83 -3.10 -22.26
C GLU A 234 21.55 -1.91 -22.87
N GLY A 235 22.42 -1.26 -22.09
CA GLY A 235 23.16 -0.07 -22.46
C GLY A 235 22.33 1.22 -22.56
N LYS A 236 21.05 1.15 -22.30
CA LYS A 236 20.10 2.28 -22.36
C LYS A 236 19.46 2.50 -20.98
N LYS A 237 18.83 3.66 -20.79
CA LYS A 237 17.94 3.91 -19.64
C LYS A 237 16.58 3.28 -19.87
N LEU A 238 15.86 3.00 -18.79
CA LEU A 238 14.44 2.62 -18.86
C LEU A 238 13.60 3.80 -19.37
N ARG A 239 12.45 3.49 -19.95
CA ARG A 239 11.38 4.42 -20.27
C ARG A 239 10.31 4.38 -19.18
N SER A 240 9.45 5.36 -19.11
CA SER A 240 8.31 5.36 -18.18
C SER A 240 7.47 4.08 -18.28
N ILE A 241 7.22 3.61 -19.50
CA ILE A 241 6.46 2.36 -19.74
C ILE A 241 7.18 1.11 -19.24
N ASP A 242 8.51 1.08 -19.30
CA ASP A 242 9.32 -0.05 -18.78
C ASP A 242 9.25 -0.08 -17.25
N VAL A 243 9.29 1.10 -16.61
CA VAL A 243 9.14 1.25 -15.14
C VAL A 243 7.74 0.89 -14.70
N LEU A 244 6.69 1.34 -15.43
CA LEU A 244 5.31 0.95 -15.20
C LEU A 244 5.16 -0.58 -15.19
N ASP A 245 5.71 -1.24 -16.21
CA ASP A 245 5.64 -2.70 -16.34
C ASP A 245 6.34 -3.41 -15.17
N ILE A 246 7.52 -2.95 -14.75
CA ILE A 246 8.24 -3.52 -13.60
C ILE A 246 7.41 -3.37 -12.32
N CYS A 247 6.87 -2.17 -12.03
CA CYS A 247 6.04 -1.93 -10.85
C CYS A 247 4.80 -2.84 -10.85
N ASN A 248 4.09 -2.90 -11.97
CA ASN A 248 2.90 -3.74 -12.10
C ASN A 248 3.20 -5.25 -12.01
N ILE A 249 4.36 -5.71 -12.50
CA ILE A 249 4.81 -7.10 -12.29
C ILE A 249 5.05 -7.37 -10.81
N ILE A 250 5.70 -6.45 -10.09
CA ILE A 250 5.89 -6.54 -8.64
C ILE A 250 4.53 -6.66 -7.94
N GLY A 251 3.56 -5.80 -8.27
CA GLY A 251 2.19 -5.88 -7.74
C GLY A 251 1.53 -7.23 -8.02
N SER A 252 1.66 -7.75 -9.24
CA SER A 252 1.09 -9.05 -9.60
C SER A 252 1.69 -10.21 -8.80
N VAL A 253 2.98 -10.15 -8.48
CA VAL A 253 3.65 -11.12 -7.59
C VAL A 253 3.07 -11.08 -6.18
N VAL A 254 2.77 -9.88 -5.69
CA VAL A 254 2.23 -9.69 -4.32
C VAL A 254 0.81 -10.23 -4.18
N VAL A 255 -0.09 -10.00 -5.16
CA VAL A 255 -1.52 -10.38 -5.05
C VAL A 255 -1.80 -11.84 -5.37
N ALA A 256 -0.89 -12.56 -5.99
CA ALA A 256 -1.11 -13.90 -6.51
C ALA A 256 -1.59 -14.94 -5.47
N GLY A 257 -1.39 -14.70 -4.18
CA GLY A 257 -1.89 -15.58 -3.10
C GLY A 257 -3.28 -15.24 -2.57
N ASN A 258 -3.98 -14.24 -3.10
CA ASN A 258 -5.26 -13.70 -2.58
C ASN A 258 -5.24 -13.27 -1.09
N VAL A 259 -4.07 -13.27 -0.47
CA VAL A 259 -3.87 -12.94 0.95
C VAL A 259 -3.57 -11.46 1.14
N ARG A 260 -2.88 -10.89 0.14
CA ARG A 260 -2.46 -9.50 0.15
C ARG A 260 -3.20 -8.76 -0.94
N ARG A 261 -3.64 -7.55 -0.63
CA ARG A 261 -4.20 -6.64 -1.62
C ARG A 261 -3.11 -5.66 -2.00
N SER A 262 -2.72 -5.65 -3.27
CA SER A 262 -1.91 -4.58 -3.84
C SER A 262 -2.84 -3.48 -4.30
N ALA A 263 -2.46 -2.25 -4.03
CA ALA A 263 -3.09 -1.07 -4.60
C ALA A 263 -1.96 -0.17 -5.11
N GLU A 264 -2.01 0.17 -6.37
CA GLU A 264 -1.00 0.98 -7.02
C GLU A 264 -1.64 2.11 -7.81
N ILE A 265 -0.98 3.28 -7.86
CA ILE A 265 -1.26 4.31 -8.83
C ILE A 265 0.04 4.76 -9.48
N ALA A 266 0.06 4.77 -10.80
CA ALA A 266 1.13 5.37 -11.59
C ALA A 266 0.75 6.80 -11.98
N LEU A 267 1.68 7.73 -11.80
CA LEU A 267 1.53 9.11 -12.22
C LEU A 267 2.58 9.40 -13.29
N GLY A 268 2.14 9.71 -14.51
CA GLY A 268 3.00 9.93 -15.67
C GLY A 268 2.79 11.28 -16.36
N ASP A 269 3.62 11.55 -17.35
CA ASP A 269 3.53 12.79 -18.14
C ASP A 269 2.34 12.78 -19.10
N PRO A 270 1.67 13.92 -19.29
CA PRO A 270 0.50 14.04 -20.17
C PRO A 270 0.83 13.91 -21.68
N ASP A 271 2.09 14.02 -22.06
CA ASP A 271 2.59 13.90 -23.43
C ASP A 271 3.39 12.60 -23.69
N ASP A 272 3.44 11.69 -22.73
CA ASP A 272 4.02 10.35 -22.92
C ASP A 272 3.02 9.40 -23.57
N ILE A 273 3.05 9.33 -24.90
CA ILE A 273 2.11 8.52 -25.69
C ILE A 273 2.20 7.02 -25.33
N LEU A 274 3.36 6.49 -24.96
CA LEU A 274 3.48 5.08 -24.57
C LEU A 274 2.72 4.84 -23.26
N TYR A 275 2.84 5.77 -22.32
CA TYR A 275 2.13 5.71 -21.04
C TYR A 275 0.62 5.91 -21.22
N LEU A 276 0.20 6.93 -21.98
CA LEU A 276 -1.22 7.19 -22.27
C LEU A 276 -1.94 5.99 -22.90
N ARG A 277 -1.22 5.24 -23.75
CA ARG A 277 -1.74 4.04 -24.43
C ARG A 277 -1.43 2.73 -23.70
N ALA A 278 -0.86 2.79 -22.51
CA ALA A 278 -0.40 1.61 -21.77
C ALA A 278 -1.51 0.56 -21.57
N LYS A 279 -2.76 1.02 -21.44
CA LYS A 279 -3.94 0.19 -21.21
C LYS A 279 -4.95 0.20 -22.35
N ASN A 280 -4.49 0.34 -23.58
CA ASN A 280 -5.35 0.17 -24.75
C ASN A 280 -5.72 -1.32 -24.94
N TRP A 281 -6.60 -1.81 -24.08
CA TRP A 281 -7.07 -3.19 -24.03
C TRP A 281 -7.66 -3.66 -25.36
N GLY A 282 -8.33 -2.77 -26.10
CA GLY A 282 -8.90 -3.05 -27.41
C GLY A 282 -7.89 -3.50 -28.46
N SER A 283 -6.59 -3.21 -28.25
CA SER A 283 -5.54 -3.68 -29.16
C SER A 283 -5.27 -5.19 -29.07
N GLY A 284 -5.72 -5.85 -28.00
CA GLY A 284 -5.41 -7.25 -27.70
C GLY A 284 -3.93 -7.53 -27.37
N LYS A 285 -3.10 -6.47 -27.21
CA LYS A 285 -1.66 -6.57 -27.01
C LYS A 285 -1.19 -6.07 -25.63
N VAL A 286 -2.11 -5.62 -24.79
CA VAL A 286 -1.77 -5.11 -23.46
C VAL A 286 -1.45 -6.26 -22.52
N PRO A 287 -0.27 -6.26 -21.86
CA PRO A 287 0.06 -7.28 -20.88
C PRO A 287 -0.88 -7.23 -19.67
N ASN A 288 -1.32 -8.39 -19.20
CA ASN A 288 -2.29 -8.50 -18.09
C ASN A 288 -1.83 -7.83 -16.78
N TRP A 289 -0.51 -7.79 -16.51
CA TRP A 289 -0.02 -7.13 -15.31
C TRP A 289 -0.32 -5.64 -15.26
N ARG A 290 -0.55 -4.96 -16.38
CA ARG A 290 -0.92 -3.53 -16.38
C ARG A 290 -2.28 -3.22 -15.75
N ALA A 291 -3.05 -4.24 -15.41
CA ALA A 291 -4.26 -4.10 -14.60
C ALA A 291 -3.96 -3.81 -13.10
N MET A 292 -2.70 -3.92 -12.65
CA MET A 292 -2.34 -3.81 -11.24
C MET A 292 -2.33 -2.37 -10.72
N SER A 293 -2.06 -1.37 -11.54
CA SER A 293 -2.10 0.04 -11.14
C SER A 293 -3.29 0.78 -11.74
N ASN A 294 -3.79 1.77 -11.03
CA ASN A 294 -4.53 2.87 -11.63
C ASN A 294 -3.53 3.79 -12.35
N ASN A 295 -3.92 4.39 -13.46
CA ASN A 295 -3.07 5.33 -14.18
C ASN A 295 -3.67 6.73 -14.15
N THR A 296 -2.88 7.72 -13.75
CA THR A 296 -3.24 9.14 -13.79
C THR A 296 -2.09 9.96 -14.36
N ILE A 297 -2.31 11.24 -14.61
CA ILE A 297 -1.30 12.11 -15.22
C ILE A 297 -1.08 13.36 -14.37
N TYR A 298 0.11 13.94 -14.49
CA TYR A 298 0.35 15.32 -14.05
C TYR A 298 -0.23 16.30 -15.05
N ALA A 299 -0.98 17.27 -14.55
CA ALA A 299 -1.47 18.37 -15.37
C ALA A 299 -1.69 19.62 -14.53
N ASP A 300 -1.24 20.75 -15.01
CA ASP A 300 -1.37 22.06 -14.39
C ASP A 300 -2.54 22.88 -14.93
N SER A 301 -3.03 22.54 -16.15
CA SER A 301 -4.19 23.14 -16.76
C SER A 301 -5.08 22.10 -17.44
N TYR A 302 -6.35 22.43 -17.58
CA TYR A 302 -7.36 21.58 -18.23
C TYR A 302 -7.15 21.48 -19.74
N ASP A 303 -6.61 22.53 -20.36
CA ASP A 303 -6.63 22.71 -21.81
C ASP A 303 -5.67 21.80 -22.57
N HIS A 304 -4.49 21.49 -21.99
CA HIS A 304 -3.51 20.60 -22.64
C HIS A 304 -3.80 19.12 -22.52
N VAL A 305 -4.60 18.75 -21.55
CA VAL A 305 -4.80 17.36 -21.14
C VAL A 305 -5.98 16.71 -21.85
N LEU A 306 -7.03 17.51 -22.11
CA LEU A 306 -8.31 16.97 -22.55
C LEU A 306 -8.25 16.28 -23.91
N GLU A 307 -7.49 16.78 -24.87
CA GLU A 307 -7.53 16.23 -26.21
C GLU A 307 -6.89 14.84 -26.31
N GLU A 308 -5.64 14.70 -25.85
CA GLU A 308 -4.92 13.42 -25.94
C GLU A 308 -5.41 12.39 -24.91
N VAL A 309 -5.71 12.82 -23.69
CA VAL A 309 -6.26 11.91 -22.67
C VAL A 309 -7.66 11.48 -23.02
N TRP A 310 -8.50 12.40 -23.53
CA TRP A 310 -9.82 12.06 -23.98
C TRP A 310 -9.78 11.06 -25.14
N LYS A 311 -8.98 11.30 -26.16
CA LYS A 311 -8.79 10.40 -27.30
C LYS A 311 -8.31 9.01 -26.87
N ASN A 312 -7.38 8.93 -25.95
CA ASN A 312 -6.78 7.64 -25.55
C ASN A 312 -7.56 6.92 -24.46
N GLY A 313 -8.21 7.65 -23.55
CA GLY A 313 -8.90 7.06 -22.40
C GLY A 313 -10.40 6.90 -22.56
N TYR A 314 -11.05 7.87 -23.20
CA TYR A 314 -12.51 8.00 -23.15
C TYR A 314 -13.21 7.90 -24.50
N GLU A 315 -12.54 8.12 -25.63
CA GLU A 315 -13.16 7.86 -26.92
C GLU A 315 -13.36 6.36 -27.14
N ILE A 316 -14.52 6.01 -27.68
CA ILE A 316 -14.81 4.62 -28.03
C ILE A 316 -13.88 4.20 -29.18
N ASN A 317 -13.04 3.23 -28.88
CA ASN A 317 -12.19 2.61 -29.88
C ASN A 317 -13.05 1.84 -30.87
N LYS A 318 -12.89 2.13 -32.17
CA LYS A 318 -13.70 1.52 -33.23
C LYS A 318 -13.50 0.01 -33.35
N ASP A 319 -12.29 -0.49 -32.95
CA ASP A 319 -11.96 -1.91 -33.08
C ASP A 319 -12.48 -2.72 -31.87
N SER A 320 -12.50 -2.14 -30.68
CA SER A 320 -12.95 -2.82 -29.45
C SER A 320 -14.40 -2.53 -29.08
N GLY A 321 -14.98 -1.44 -29.54
CA GLY A 321 -16.33 -1.00 -29.18
C GLY A 321 -16.47 -0.38 -27.78
N TYR A 322 -15.38 -0.14 -27.06
CA TYR A 322 -15.38 0.52 -25.74
C TYR A 322 -14.18 1.45 -25.56
N ALA A 323 -14.28 2.35 -24.59
CA ALA A 323 -13.17 3.22 -24.19
C ALA A 323 -12.26 2.51 -23.17
N ASN A 324 -10.99 2.91 -23.08
CA ASN A 324 -10.05 2.31 -22.13
C ASN A 324 -10.35 2.69 -20.66
N GLY A 325 -10.91 3.89 -20.43
CA GLY A 325 -11.19 4.43 -19.10
C GLY A 325 -9.96 4.96 -18.34
N GLU A 326 -8.75 4.84 -18.90
CA GLU A 326 -7.50 5.28 -18.30
C GLU A 326 -6.53 5.87 -19.34
N PRO A 327 -5.73 6.89 -18.94
CA PRO A 327 -5.63 7.47 -17.59
C PRO A 327 -6.93 8.14 -17.18
N TYR A 328 -7.35 7.98 -15.90
CA TYR A 328 -8.69 8.38 -15.46
C TYR A 328 -8.73 9.67 -14.64
N GLY A 329 -7.57 10.22 -14.25
CA GLY A 329 -7.50 11.41 -13.38
C GLY A 329 -6.31 12.30 -13.68
N PHE A 330 -6.34 13.47 -13.04
CA PHE A 330 -5.31 14.48 -13.12
C PHE A 330 -4.78 14.81 -11.74
N PHE A 331 -3.48 14.92 -11.61
CA PHE A 331 -2.83 15.47 -10.43
C PHE A 331 -2.22 16.83 -10.76
N ASN A 332 -2.86 17.91 -10.24
CA ASN A 332 -2.34 19.26 -10.39
C ASN A 332 -1.29 19.50 -9.29
N LEU A 333 -0.04 19.22 -9.59
CA LEU A 333 1.06 19.33 -8.65
C LEU A 333 1.27 20.76 -8.14
N PRO A 334 1.35 21.82 -8.99
CA PRO A 334 1.48 23.19 -8.50
C PRO A 334 0.36 23.61 -7.55
N LEU A 335 -0.86 23.21 -7.84
CA LEU A 335 -2.00 23.53 -6.98
C LEU A 335 -1.96 22.75 -5.66
N SER A 336 -1.57 21.47 -5.72
CA SER A 336 -1.39 20.64 -4.51
C SER A 336 -0.29 21.16 -3.62
N GLN A 337 0.82 21.63 -4.18
CA GLN A 337 1.90 22.27 -3.43
C GLN A 337 1.46 23.57 -2.78
N LYS A 338 0.58 24.32 -3.43
CA LYS A 338 0.06 25.57 -2.90
C LYS A 338 -0.98 25.39 -1.80
N PHE A 339 -1.87 24.37 -1.93
CA PHE A 339 -3.07 24.23 -1.08
C PHE A 339 -3.21 22.85 -0.44
N GLY A 340 -2.32 21.91 -0.72
CA GLY A 340 -2.54 20.49 -0.45
C GLY A 340 -2.53 20.11 1.03
N ARG A 341 -1.59 20.62 1.80
CA ARG A 341 -1.41 20.27 3.21
C ARG A 341 -1.07 21.48 4.07
N ILE A 342 -1.38 21.38 5.36
CA ILE A 342 -0.97 22.38 6.36
C ILE A 342 0.44 22.01 6.80
N LYS A 343 1.42 22.89 6.57
CA LYS A 343 2.75 22.72 7.12
C LYS A 343 2.80 22.97 8.62
N ASP A 344 3.78 22.34 9.28
CA ASP A 344 4.03 22.50 10.72
C ASP A 344 4.17 23.98 11.09
N GLY A 345 3.26 24.43 11.92
CA GLY A 345 3.20 25.80 12.41
C GLY A 345 1.90 26.06 13.16
N PRO A 346 1.80 27.10 13.95
CA PRO A 346 0.51 27.49 14.51
C PRO A 346 -0.46 27.64 13.35
N ILE A 347 -1.65 27.04 13.47
CA ILE A 347 -2.72 27.19 12.48
C ILE A 347 -2.80 28.68 12.14
N SER A 348 -2.24 29.04 11.00
CA SER A 348 -2.23 30.42 10.57
C SER A 348 -3.69 30.82 10.41
N GLN A 349 -4.03 32.05 10.74
CA GLN A 349 -5.39 32.59 10.57
C GLN A 349 -5.86 32.46 9.12
N ASN A 350 -4.98 32.05 8.21
CA ASN A 350 -5.26 31.91 6.80
C ASN A 350 -5.03 30.46 6.33
N LEU A 351 -5.87 29.54 6.80
CA LEU A 351 -5.88 28.12 6.39
C LEU A 351 -6.01 27.92 4.87
N LEU A 352 -6.60 28.92 4.17
CA LEU A 352 -6.84 28.84 2.73
C LEU A 352 -5.63 29.27 1.89
N TYR A 353 -4.64 29.93 2.50
CA TYR A 353 -3.48 30.49 1.79
C TYR A 353 -2.20 30.28 2.60
N PRO A 354 -1.67 29.05 2.70
CA PRO A 354 -0.40 28.83 3.36
C PRO A 354 0.70 29.66 2.67
N THR A 355 1.56 30.27 3.47
CA THR A 355 2.66 31.13 2.95
C THR A 355 3.75 30.32 2.26
N ASP A 356 3.91 29.06 2.65
CA ASP A 356 4.95 28.16 2.12
C ASP A 356 4.35 27.06 1.26
N ALA A 357 5.00 26.74 0.15
CA ALA A 357 4.63 25.62 -0.69
C ALA A 357 4.87 24.28 0.04
N ASP A 358 3.94 23.34 -0.14
CA ASP A 358 4.11 21.97 0.27
C ASP A 358 5.17 21.28 -0.62
N ASN A 359 5.91 20.34 -0.08
CA ASN A 359 6.90 19.55 -0.81
C ASN A 359 6.33 18.24 -1.39
N CYS A 360 5.01 18.12 -1.50
CA CYS A 360 4.38 16.96 -2.12
C CYS A 360 4.79 16.85 -3.60
N GLU A 361 4.90 15.61 -4.07
CA GLU A 361 5.32 15.31 -5.44
C GLU A 361 4.33 14.41 -6.16
N MET A 362 3.55 13.60 -5.45
CA MET A 362 2.63 12.61 -5.99
C MET A 362 1.48 12.32 -5.03
N THR A 363 0.72 11.27 -5.27
CA THR A 363 -0.40 10.86 -4.41
C THR A 363 -0.25 9.42 -3.92
N ASN A 364 -1.03 9.06 -2.89
CA ASN A 364 -1.29 7.67 -2.53
C ASN A 364 -2.17 6.98 -3.61
N PRO A 365 -2.34 5.64 -3.59
CA PRO A 365 -3.06 4.90 -4.64
C PRO A 365 -4.51 5.32 -4.89
N CYS A 366 -5.19 5.86 -3.90
CA CYS A 366 -6.58 6.33 -4.03
C CYS A 366 -6.67 7.79 -4.50
N ALA A 367 -5.54 8.48 -4.63
CA ALA A 367 -5.40 9.88 -5.08
C ALA A 367 -6.05 10.95 -4.18
N GLU A 368 -6.40 10.59 -2.93
CA GLU A 368 -7.02 11.51 -1.98
C GLU A 368 -6.01 12.28 -1.11
N ILE A 369 -4.75 11.82 -1.05
CA ILE A 369 -3.70 12.44 -0.24
C ILE A 369 -2.48 12.70 -1.11
N SER A 370 -2.04 13.96 -1.17
CA SER A 370 -0.75 14.33 -1.77
C SER A 370 0.40 14.00 -0.81
N LEU A 371 1.47 13.43 -1.32
CA LEU A 371 2.61 12.93 -0.56
C LEU A 371 3.94 13.36 -1.21
N ALA A 372 4.95 13.55 -0.38
CA ALA A 372 6.33 13.68 -0.83
C ALA A 372 6.94 12.29 -1.14
N ASN A 373 8.15 12.30 -1.69
CA ASN A 373 8.87 11.05 -1.94
C ASN A 373 9.16 10.30 -0.63
N TYR A 374 8.87 9.00 -0.61
CA TYR A 374 8.96 8.10 0.56
C TYR A 374 8.03 8.45 1.73
N GLU A 375 7.05 9.29 1.52
CA GLU A 375 6.06 9.63 2.53
C GLU A 375 4.92 8.62 2.58
N CYS A 376 4.18 8.63 3.68
CA CYS A 376 3.10 7.67 3.95
C CYS A 376 1.84 8.36 4.44
N CYS A 377 0.72 7.63 4.37
CA CYS A 377 -0.54 8.04 4.97
C CYS A 377 -1.00 7.09 6.07
N ASN A 378 -1.79 7.62 6.98
CA ASN A 378 -2.34 6.90 8.12
C ASN A 378 -3.81 7.27 8.29
N LEU A 379 -4.74 6.32 8.16
CA LEU A 379 -6.16 6.57 8.03
C LEU A 379 -6.94 6.12 9.27
N SER A 380 -8.04 6.82 9.55
CA SER A 380 -9.12 6.43 10.45
C SER A 380 -10.45 6.91 9.88
N GLU A 381 -11.53 6.36 10.36
CA GLU A 381 -12.87 6.61 9.82
C GLU A 381 -13.81 7.22 10.87
N LEU A 382 -14.65 8.15 10.44
CA LEU A 382 -15.74 8.73 11.22
C LEU A 382 -17.06 8.47 10.49
N TYR A 383 -18.01 7.83 11.18
CA TYR A 383 -19.33 7.53 10.61
C TYR A 383 -20.34 8.57 11.07
N LEU A 384 -20.43 9.68 10.35
CA LEU A 384 -21.19 10.86 10.74
C LEU A 384 -22.66 10.58 11.02
N ASN A 385 -23.27 9.60 10.35
CA ASN A 385 -24.66 9.19 10.59
C ASN A 385 -24.89 8.50 11.96
N ASN A 386 -23.83 8.04 12.62
CA ASN A 386 -23.89 7.39 13.93
C ASN A 386 -23.43 8.33 15.07
N ILE A 387 -22.93 9.51 14.73
CA ILE A 387 -22.47 10.53 15.68
C ILE A 387 -23.65 11.47 15.99
N THR A 388 -23.89 11.71 17.27
CA THR A 388 -25.09 12.39 17.73
C THR A 388 -24.88 13.88 18.11
N SER A 389 -23.61 14.29 18.29
CA SER A 389 -23.27 15.67 18.64
C SER A 389 -21.92 16.11 18.10
N LYS A 390 -21.69 17.41 18.07
CA LYS A 390 -20.38 18.00 17.71
C LYS A 390 -19.30 17.61 18.71
N GLU A 391 -19.63 17.55 19.98
CA GLU A 391 -18.71 17.17 21.06
C GLU A 391 -18.26 15.73 20.89
N GLU A 392 -19.18 14.83 20.58
CA GLU A 392 -18.88 13.42 20.30
C GLU A 392 -18.00 13.28 19.06
N LEU A 393 -18.26 14.02 17.98
CA LEU A 393 -17.42 14.06 16.80
C LEU A 393 -15.98 14.47 17.12
N ILE A 394 -15.83 15.53 17.90
CA ILE A 394 -14.53 16.04 18.32
C ILE A 394 -13.79 15.02 19.20
N ASP A 395 -14.50 14.37 20.13
CA ASP A 395 -13.89 13.36 21.02
C ASP A 395 -13.46 12.13 20.23
N CYS A 396 -14.28 11.60 19.31
CA CYS A 396 -13.91 10.54 18.39
C CYS A 396 -12.62 10.88 17.62
N ALA A 397 -12.56 12.05 17.02
CA ALA A 397 -11.41 12.50 16.23
C ALA A 397 -10.14 12.61 17.09
N LYS A 398 -10.24 13.20 18.30
CA LYS A 398 -9.11 13.32 19.23
C LYS A 398 -8.57 11.96 19.69
N LEU A 399 -9.45 11.03 20.02
CA LEU A 399 -9.05 9.71 20.50
C LEU A 399 -8.43 8.87 19.37
N LEU A 400 -9.00 8.91 18.17
CA LEU A 400 -8.37 8.28 17.00
C LEU A 400 -6.99 8.90 16.72
N TYR A 401 -6.86 10.22 16.80
CA TYR A 401 -5.58 10.91 16.55
C TYR A 401 -4.47 10.49 17.52
N LYS A 402 -4.78 10.16 18.79
CA LYS A 402 -3.80 9.60 19.71
C LYS A 402 -3.19 8.29 19.17
N THR A 403 -4.01 7.38 18.65
CA THR A 403 -3.53 6.16 18.00
C THR A 403 -2.71 6.46 16.75
N GLN A 404 -3.17 7.40 15.90
CA GLN A 404 -2.45 7.77 14.68
C GLN A 404 -1.05 8.34 14.99
N LYS A 405 -0.94 9.20 16.00
CA LYS A 405 0.35 9.70 16.46
C LYS A 405 1.26 8.59 17.00
N ALA A 406 0.71 7.66 17.76
CA ALA A 406 1.48 6.53 18.26
C ALA A 406 2.02 5.66 17.13
N ILE A 407 1.24 5.42 16.07
CA ILE A 407 1.69 4.68 14.88
C ILE A 407 2.81 5.43 14.15
N ALA A 408 2.65 6.75 13.96
CA ALA A 408 3.66 7.57 13.29
C ALA A 408 4.99 7.68 14.07
N ALA A 409 4.97 7.37 15.37
CA ALA A 409 6.17 7.34 16.22
C ALA A 409 6.87 5.96 16.26
N LEU A 410 6.28 4.94 15.63
CA LEU A 410 6.92 3.62 15.56
C LEU A 410 8.08 3.64 14.55
N PRO A 411 9.09 2.78 14.74
CA PRO A 411 10.18 2.64 13.77
C PRO A 411 9.67 2.15 12.42
N PHE A 412 10.36 2.57 11.36
CA PHE A 412 10.14 2.10 9.99
C PHE A 412 11.17 1.02 9.63
N ILE A 413 10.79 0.11 8.73
CA ILE A 413 11.71 -0.94 8.23
C ILE A 413 12.69 -0.42 7.16
N HIS A 414 12.55 0.82 6.72
CA HIS A 414 13.31 1.45 5.64
C HIS A 414 14.33 2.48 6.14
N GLU A 415 14.82 2.37 7.35
CA GLU A 415 15.88 3.24 7.88
C GLU A 415 17.21 3.05 7.17
#